data_479d8f1a150f40a652745456974936d4
#
_entry.id   479d8f1a150f40a652745456974936d4
#
_cell.length_a   1.000
_cell.length_b   1.000
_cell.length_c   1.000
_cell.angle_alpha   90.00
_cell.angle_beta   90.00
_cell.angle_gamma   90.00
#
_symmetry.space_group_name_H-M   'P 1'
#
loop_
_entity.id
_entity.type
_entity.pdbx_description
1 polymer ?
#
loop_
_entity_poly.entity_id
_entity_poly.type
_entity_poly.pdbx_seq_one_letter_code
_entity_poly.pdbx_strand_id
1 'polypeptide(L)'
;MWMAACSGFSGQAVRAQDLASPVGTYQLQGVREMASAIQLRADGTYKFLLIYGSADETDVGTWEKRGQQIVLSSTAPSTDPQFELVHSSQASHPGARVVFLEEGTPVASYITSVHFESDGQAFTTDHLTQDSLEARDVALPIDSIHLSLHGVFRHYPETVLVPAHPTHNHFTVRARLGNYGAVRFDQAALQLTGHALTLTLPHATQEFTYVRRQKAP
;
A
#
# COMPACT_ATOMS: atom_id res chain seq x y z
N MET A 1 -37.59 -42.99 55.07
CA MET A 1 -38.40 -42.14 54.21
C MET A 1 -37.60 -40.89 53.92
N TRP A 2 -36.82 -40.94 52.85
CA TRP A 2 -35.93 -39.86 52.43
C TRP A 2 -36.40 -39.43 51.03
N MET A 3 -36.82 -38.16 50.89
CA MET A 3 -37.15 -37.51 49.64
C MET A 3 -35.87 -36.88 49.06
N ALA A 4 -35.49 -37.32 47.87
CA ALA A 4 -34.45 -36.69 47.09
C ALA A 4 -35.07 -35.57 46.23
N ALA A 5 -34.66 -34.34 46.45
CA ALA A 5 -35.00 -33.19 45.60
C ALA A 5 -34.10 -33.14 44.39
N CYS A 6 -34.64 -33.36 43.18
CA CYS A 6 -33.96 -33.11 41.91
C CYS A 6 -34.03 -31.62 41.61
N SER A 7 -32.91 -30.91 41.76
CA SER A 7 -32.72 -29.53 41.28
C SER A 7 -32.49 -29.57 39.76
N GLY A 8 -33.47 -29.07 39.00
CA GLY A 8 -33.36 -28.93 37.57
C GLY A 8 -32.37 -27.79 37.19
N PHE A 9 -31.29 -28.13 36.53
CA PHE A 9 -30.42 -27.19 35.86
C PHE A 9 -31.09 -26.67 34.57
N SER A 10 -31.67 -25.48 34.63
CA SER A 10 -32.13 -24.79 33.44
C SER A 10 -30.89 -24.27 32.68
N GLY A 11 -30.46 -25.05 31.72
CA GLY A 11 -29.45 -24.57 30.73
C GLY A 11 -30.03 -23.40 29.95
N GLN A 12 -29.61 -22.19 30.24
CA GLN A 12 -29.82 -21.07 29.35
C GLN A 12 -29.06 -21.32 28.06
N ALA A 13 -29.81 -21.65 27.01
CA ALA A 13 -29.28 -21.66 25.65
C ALA A 13 -28.80 -20.23 25.35
N VAL A 14 -27.48 -20.03 25.28
CA VAL A 14 -26.87 -18.85 24.73
C VAL A 14 -27.42 -18.72 23.31
N ARG A 15 -28.33 -17.79 23.10
CA ARG A 15 -28.81 -17.42 21.78
C ARG A 15 -27.57 -17.08 20.97
N ALA A 16 -27.26 -17.86 19.94
CA ALA A 16 -26.33 -17.46 18.90
C ALA A 16 -26.81 -16.11 18.38
N GLN A 17 -26.06 -15.04 18.73
CA GLN A 17 -26.34 -13.72 18.19
C GLN A 17 -26.33 -13.89 16.68
N ASP A 18 -27.44 -13.53 16.07
CA ASP A 18 -27.63 -13.51 14.62
C ASP A 18 -26.55 -12.58 14.07
N LEU A 19 -25.42 -13.15 13.67
CA LEU A 19 -24.28 -12.39 13.15
C LEU A 19 -24.75 -11.85 11.80
N ALA A 20 -25.20 -10.61 11.81
CA ALA A 20 -25.65 -9.92 10.63
C ALA A 20 -24.67 -10.16 9.47
N SER A 21 -25.19 -10.45 8.29
CA SER A 21 -24.37 -10.66 7.08
C SER A 21 -23.30 -9.59 6.96
N PRO A 22 -22.01 -9.92 6.75
CA PRO A 22 -20.95 -8.93 6.58
C PRO A 22 -21.01 -8.20 5.25
N VAL A 23 -21.92 -8.59 4.35
CA VAL A 23 -22.09 -7.95 3.04
C VAL A 23 -22.44 -6.47 3.20
N GLY A 24 -21.68 -5.58 2.57
CA GLY A 24 -21.89 -4.14 2.63
C GLY A 24 -20.65 -3.35 2.24
N THR A 25 -20.78 -2.03 2.31
CA THR A 25 -19.68 -1.09 2.12
C THR A 25 -19.25 -0.54 3.46
N TYR A 26 -17.97 -0.61 3.74
CA TYR A 26 -17.33 -0.15 4.95
C TYR A 26 -16.39 1.00 4.61
N GLN A 27 -16.42 2.08 5.37
CA GLN A 27 -15.60 3.27 5.14
C GLN A 27 -14.65 3.49 6.32
N LEU A 28 -13.41 3.83 6.01
CA LEU A 28 -12.39 4.18 6.99
C LEU A 28 -12.84 5.36 7.86
N GLN A 29 -12.58 5.27 9.14
CA GLN A 29 -12.89 6.30 10.12
C GLN A 29 -11.64 6.72 10.90
N GLY A 30 -11.62 7.97 11.34
CA GLY A 30 -10.63 8.46 12.31
C GLY A 30 -9.24 8.77 11.74
N VAL A 31 -9.03 8.63 10.42
CA VAL A 31 -7.75 8.96 9.77
C VAL A 31 -7.94 10.24 8.94
N ARG A 32 -7.09 11.24 9.18
CA ARG A 32 -7.10 12.50 8.41
C ARG A 32 -6.45 12.31 7.05
N GLU A 33 -6.92 13.06 6.05
CA GLU A 33 -6.35 13.13 4.69
C GLU A 33 -6.33 11.80 3.93
N MET A 34 -6.96 10.76 4.49
CA MET A 34 -7.05 9.44 3.88
C MET A 34 -8.52 9.04 3.71
N ALA A 35 -8.91 8.69 2.50
CA ALA A 35 -10.19 8.07 2.20
C ALA A 35 -9.98 6.61 1.81
N SER A 36 -10.72 5.70 2.44
CA SER A 36 -10.64 4.28 2.09
C SER A 36 -11.99 3.60 2.28
N ALA A 37 -12.24 2.58 1.46
CA ALA A 37 -13.44 1.78 1.54
C ALA A 37 -13.19 0.31 1.19
N ILE A 38 -13.92 -0.57 1.87
CA ILE A 38 -14.00 -2.00 1.57
C ILE A 38 -15.45 -2.33 1.23
N GLN A 39 -15.70 -2.87 0.06
CA GLN A 39 -17.00 -3.39 -0.34
C GLN A 39 -16.99 -4.91 -0.35
N LEU A 40 -17.73 -5.54 0.57
CA LEU A 40 -17.98 -6.98 0.58
C LEU A 40 -19.29 -7.26 -0.15
N ARG A 41 -19.26 -8.11 -1.17
CA ARG A 41 -20.41 -8.45 -2.00
C ARG A 41 -20.98 -9.81 -1.64
N ALA A 42 -22.26 -10.03 -1.94
CA ALA A 42 -22.96 -11.28 -1.66
C ALA A 42 -22.44 -12.48 -2.47
N ASP A 43 -21.77 -12.22 -3.58
CA ASP A 43 -21.14 -13.24 -4.44
C ASP A 43 -19.78 -13.72 -3.92
N GLY A 44 -19.36 -13.27 -2.72
CA GLY A 44 -18.04 -13.62 -2.15
C GLY A 44 -16.89 -12.80 -2.72
N THR A 45 -17.14 -11.77 -3.54
CA THR A 45 -16.11 -10.88 -4.04
C THR A 45 -15.99 -9.62 -3.20
N TYR A 46 -14.82 -8.96 -3.23
CA TYR A 46 -14.64 -7.64 -2.63
C TYR A 46 -13.99 -6.66 -3.59
N LYS A 47 -14.14 -5.39 -3.24
CA LYS A 47 -13.34 -4.27 -3.77
C LYS A 47 -12.75 -3.47 -2.63
N PHE A 48 -11.52 -3.06 -2.76
CA PHE A 48 -10.81 -2.14 -1.88
C PHE A 48 -10.38 -0.91 -2.65
N LEU A 49 -10.47 0.24 -2.01
CA LEU A 49 -9.97 1.53 -2.50
C LEU A 49 -9.36 2.29 -1.34
N LEU A 50 -8.22 2.90 -1.58
CA LEU A 50 -7.59 3.88 -0.69
C LEU A 50 -7.09 5.05 -1.53
N ILE A 51 -7.31 6.26 -1.04
CA ILE A 51 -6.83 7.53 -1.61
C ILE A 51 -6.11 8.28 -0.49
N TYR A 52 -4.83 8.56 -0.70
CA TYR A 52 -4.01 9.32 0.24
C TYR A 52 -2.97 10.14 -0.51
N GLY A 53 -3.17 11.46 -0.57
CA GLY A 53 -2.31 12.36 -1.36
C GLY A 53 -2.30 11.99 -2.83
N SER A 54 -1.13 11.63 -3.36
CA SER A 54 -0.95 11.15 -4.74
C SER A 54 -1.04 9.62 -4.87
N ALA A 55 -1.23 8.90 -3.76
CA ALA A 55 -1.32 7.45 -3.77
C ALA A 55 -2.77 6.99 -3.85
N ASP A 56 -3.13 6.39 -4.97
CA ASP A 56 -4.39 5.68 -5.16
C ASP A 56 -4.09 4.18 -5.15
N GLU A 57 -4.56 3.49 -4.10
CA GLU A 57 -4.38 2.05 -3.97
C GLU A 57 -5.71 1.32 -4.12
N THR A 58 -5.71 0.26 -4.91
CA THR A 58 -6.92 -0.54 -5.17
C THR A 58 -6.62 -2.02 -5.10
N ASP A 59 -7.65 -2.80 -4.79
CA ASP A 59 -7.60 -4.25 -4.90
C ASP A 59 -8.98 -4.86 -5.17
N VAL A 60 -8.98 -6.03 -5.78
CA VAL A 60 -10.16 -6.85 -6.01
C VAL A 60 -9.83 -8.33 -5.76
N GLY A 61 -10.79 -9.03 -5.21
CA GLY A 61 -10.57 -10.44 -4.89
C GLY A 61 -11.80 -11.11 -4.32
N THR A 62 -11.54 -12.18 -3.57
CA THR A 62 -12.56 -12.95 -2.86
C THR A 62 -12.45 -12.74 -1.37
N TRP A 63 -13.58 -12.81 -0.69
CA TRP A 63 -13.62 -12.79 0.76
C TRP A 63 -14.36 -14.01 1.30
N GLU A 64 -13.97 -14.43 2.47
CA GLU A 64 -14.67 -15.47 3.25
C GLU A 64 -14.79 -15.06 4.71
N LYS A 65 -15.82 -15.58 5.38
CA LYS A 65 -16.00 -15.39 6.82
C LYS A 65 -15.48 -16.61 7.56
N ARG A 66 -14.52 -16.40 8.45
CA ARG A 66 -13.97 -17.41 9.36
C ARG A 66 -14.24 -16.98 10.82
N GLY A 67 -15.34 -17.43 11.38
CA GLY A 67 -15.77 -17.00 12.72
C GLY A 67 -16.10 -15.50 12.78
N GLN A 68 -15.32 -14.76 13.54
CA GLN A 68 -15.41 -13.28 13.64
C GLN A 68 -14.42 -12.55 12.73
N GLN A 69 -13.79 -13.25 11.81
CA GLN A 69 -12.87 -12.65 10.87
C GLN A 69 -13.44 -12.67 9.46
N ILE A 70 -13.12 -11.64 8.69
CA ILE A 70 -13.25 -11.59 7.24
C ILE A 70 -11.86 -11.72 6.66
N VAL A 71 -11.65 -12.73 5.82
CA VAL A 71 -10.36 -12.98 5.18
C VAL A 71 -10.45 -12.54 3.72
N LEU A 72 -9.55 -11.67 3.31
CA LEU A 72 -9.45 -11.15 1.94
C LEU A 72 -8.32 -11.86 1.19
N SER A 73 -8.59 -12.24 -0.06
CA SER A 73 -7.61 -12.84 -0.97
C SER A 73 -7.69 -12.18 -2.34
N SER A 74 -6.62 -11.51 -2.74
CA SER A 74 -6.53 -10.84 -4.05
C SER A 74 -6.55 -11.85 -5.19
N THR A 75 -7.21 -11.50 -6.29
CA THR A 75 -7.24 -12.32 -7.51
C THR A 75 -6.31 -11.78 -8.60
N ALA A 76 -5.94 -10.51 -8.54
CA ALA A 76 -5.04 -9.91 -9.53
C ALA A 76 -3.58 -10.35 -9.27
N PRO A 77 -2.83 -10.66 -10.33
CA PRO A 77 -1.39 -10.85 -10.21
C PRO A 77 -0.74 -9.53 -9.78
N SER A 78 0.25 -9.62 -8.90
CA SER A 78 1.04 -8.46 -8.50
C SER A 78 2.35 -8.47 -9.28
N THR A 79 2.59 -7.40 -10.05
CA THR A 79 3.89 -7.13 -10.67
C THR A 79 4.52 -5.93 -9.99
N ASP A 80 5.75 -6.09 -9.50
CA ASP A 80 6.47 -4.98 -8.90
C ASP A 80 6.94 -4.01 -9.98
N PRO A 81 6.95 -2.71 -9.67
CA PRO A 81 7.60 -1.72 -10.51
C PRO A 81 9.07 -2.07 -10.77
N GLN A 82 9.52 -1.80 -11.97
CA GLN A 82 10.89 -2.06 -12.39
C GLN A 82 11.51 -0.78 -12.91
N PHE A 83 12.75 -0.53 -12.53
CA PHE A 83 13.55 0.59 -13.00
C PHE A 83 14.82 0.09 -13.64
N GLU A 84 15.17 0.66 -14.80
CA GLU A 84 16.35 0.31 -15.58
C GLU A 84 17.12 1.58 -15.91
N LEU A 85 18.40 1.65 -15.53
CA LEU A 85 19.29 2.72 -15.97
C LEU A 85 19.64 2.47 -17.46
N VAL A 86 19.04 3.24 -18.36
CA VAL A 86 19.23 3.06 -19.80
C VAL A 86 20.35 3.91 -20.38
N HIS A 87 20.67 5.04 -19.71
CA HIS A 87 21.75 5.92 -20.11
C HIS A 87 22.29 6.69 -18.91
N SER A 88 23.58 6.95 -18.91
CA SER A 88 24.21 7.90 -18.00
C SER A 88 25.30 8.70 -18.70
N SER A 89 25.46 9.95 -18.36
CA SER A 89 26.47 10.84 -18.95
C SER A 89 26.95 11.88 -17.94
N GLN A 90 28.11 12.45 -18.22
CA GLN A 90 28.58 13.64 -17.55
C GLN A 90 27.96 14.87 -18.23
N ALA A 91 27.27 15.70 -17.47
CA ALA A 91 26.67 16.94 -17.94
C ALA A 91 27.25 18.17 -17.21
N SER A 92 27.12 19.36 -17.82
CA SER A 92 27.69 20.60 -17.29
C SER A 92 26.87 21.25 -16.16
N HIS A 93 25.66 20.68 -15.83
CA HIS A 93 24.88 21.20 -14.70
C HIS A 93 25.51 20.80 -13.36
N PRO A 94 25.35 21.60 -12.30
CA PRO A 94 25.78 21.22 -10.97
C PRO A 94 24.89 20.06 -10.43
N GLY A 95 25.46 19.27 -9.50
CA GLY A 95 24.74 18.18 -8.84
C GLY A 95 24.41 17.03 -9.77
N ALA A 96 23.37 16.26 -9.40
CA ALA A 96 22.90 15.09 -10.13
C ALA A 96 21.44 15.22 -10.56
N ARG A 97 21.11 14.61 -11.71
CA ARG A 97 19.75 14.61 -12.26
C ARG A 97 19.36 13.23 -12.72
N VAL A 98 18.15 12.79 -12.36
CA VAL A 98 17.49 11.61 -12.91
C VAL A 98 16.30 12.04 -13.76
N VAL A 99 16.27 11.61 -15.03
CA VAL A 99 15.16 11.79 -15.96
C VAL A 99 14.48 10.45 -16.18
N PHE A 100 13.14 10.43 -16.11
CA PHE A 100 12.37 9.24 -16.32
C PHE A 100 11.83 9.17 -17.74
N LEU A 101 12.03 8.02 -18.39
CA LEU A 101 11.39 7.69 -19.67
C LEU A 101 10.15 6.86 -19.39
N GLU A 102 9.01 7.35 -19.84
CA GLU A 102 7.72 6.69 -19.68
C GLU A 102 6.83 6.82 -20.90
N GLU A 103 5.99 5.79 -21.08
CA GLU A 103 4.88 5.86 -22.01
C GLU A 103 3.64 6.35 -21.23
N GLY A 104 3.44 7.68 -21.16
CA GLY A 104 2.16 8.29 -20.79
C GLY A 104 2.10 9.11 -19.51
N THR A 105 2.45 8.61 -18.34
CA THR A 105 2.25 9.35 -17.07
C THR A 105 3.59 9.74 -16.43
N PRO A 106 3.74 10.98 -15.90
CA PRO A 106 4.99 11.40 -15.27
C PRO A 106 5.32 10.55 -14.03
N VAL A 107 6.30 9.67 -14.14
CA VAL A 107 6.72 8.75 -13.05
C VAL A 107 7.28 9.51 -11.86
N ALA A 108 7.95 10.62 -12.09
CA ALA A 108 8.54 11.44 -11.04
C ALA A 108 7.52 11.82 -9.95
N SER A 109 6.22 11.95 -10.29
CA SER A 109 5.16 12.25 -9.33
C SER A 109 4.80 11.08 -8.40
N TYR A 110 5.15 9.84 -8.75
CA TYR A 110 4.89 8.63 -7.95
C TYR A 110 6.09 8.20 -7.12
N ILE A 111 7.29 8.73 -7.42
CA ILE A 111 8.50 8.39 -6.69
C ILE A 111 8.53 9.21 -5.40
N THR A 112 8.61 8.53 -4.27
CA THR A 112 8.64 9.16 -2.95
C THR A 112 9.95 9.87 -2.70
N SER A 113 11.06 9.22 -3.07
CA SER A 113 12.38 9.79 -2.93
C SER A 113 13.36 9.19 -3.94
N VAL A 114 14.28 10.02 -4.38
CA VAL A 114 15.52 9.59 -5.02
C VAL A 114 16.65 10.13 -4.17
N HIS A 115 17.57 9.28 -3.78
CA HIS A 115 18.81 9.74 -3.18
C HIS A 115 20.02 9.16 -3.93
N PHE A 116 21.11 9.90 -3.90
CA PHE A 116 22.38 9.51 -4.48
C PHE A 116 23.35 9.19 -3.35
N GLU A 117 24.11 8.14 -3.48
CA GLU A 117 25.25 7.87 -2.61
C GLU A 117 26.53 8.35 -3.28
N SER A 118 27.40 8.99 -2.49
CA SER A 118 28.71 9.46 -2.88
C SER A 118 29.63 9.39 -1.66
N ASP A 119 30.72 8.61 -1.73
CA ASP A 119 31.67 8.39 -0.63
C ASP A 119 30.99 8.02 0.70
N GLY A 120 29.93 7.19 0.66
CA GLY A 120 29.17 6.76 1.82
C GLY A 120 28.25 7.83 2.43
N GLN A 121 28.01 8.93 1.74
CA GLN A 121 27.03 9.95 2.11
C GLN A 121 25.83 9.91 1.19
N ALA A 122 24.62 10.03 1.76
CA ALA A 122 23.39 10.09 1.02
C ALA A 122 22.95 11.54 0.77
N PHE A 123 22.60 11.86 -0.49
CA PHE A 123 22.10 13.16 -0.94
C PHE A 123 20.70 12.99 -1.53
N THR A 124 19.70 13.54 -0.86
CA THR A 124 18.31 13.45 -1.31
C THR A 124 18.00 14.50 -2.37
N THR A 125 17.12 14.18 -3.31
CA THR A 125 16.64 15.14 -4.30
C THR A 125 15.81 16.24 -3.64
N ASP A 126 16.10 17.48 -3.97
CA ASP A 126 15.46 18.68 -3.42
C ASP A 126 14.57 19.39 -4.45
N HIS A 127 14.61 18.96 -5.69
CA HIS A 127 13.88 19.60 -6.78
C HIS A 127 13.19 18.58 -7.67
N LEU A 128 11.87 18.71 -7.79
CA LEU A 128 11.02 17.90 -8.64
C LEU A 128 10.53 18.74 -9.82
N THR A 129 10.80 18.26 -11.04
CA THR A 129 10.12 18.73 -12.25
C THR A 129 9.16 17.62 -12.73
N GLN A 130 8.39 17.90 -13.78
CA GLN A 130 7.41 16.94 -14.30
C GLN A 130 8.02 15.59 -14.68
N ASP A 131 9.25 15.56 -15.18
CA ASP A 131 9.92 14.37 -15.75
C ASP A 131 11.27 14.09 -15.10
N SER A 132 11.74 14.89 -14.13
CA SER A 132 13.07 14.72 -13.54
C SER A 132 13.13 15.09 -12.07
N LEU A 133 14.08 14.48 -11.39
CA LEU A 133 14.45 14.76 -10.02
C LEU A 133 15.91 15.20 -9.98
N GLU A 134 16.19 16.26 -9.22
CA GLU A 134 17.51 16.87 -9.12
C GLU A 134 17.96 16.94 -7.66
N ALA A 135 19.24 16.67 -7.44
CA ALA A 135 19.94 16.98 -6.20
C ALA A 135 21.15 17.89 -6.53
N ARG A 136 21.12 19.13 -6.07
CA ARG A 136 22.09 20.18 -6.47
C ARG A 136 23.41 20.06 -5.75
N ASP A 137 23.39 19.56 -4.53
CA ASP A 137 24.56 19.54 -3.64
C ASP A 137 25.30 18.20 -3.65
N VAL A 138 24.99 17.32 -4.63
CA VAL A 138 25.68 16.04 -4.75
C VAL A 138 27.10 16.28 -5.29
N ALA A 139 28.07 15.75 -4.56
CA ALA A 139 29.45 15.68 -5.02
C ALA A 139 29.67 14.47 -5.94
N LEU A 140 30.68 14.52 -6.78
CA LEU A 140 31.18 13.36 -7.52
C LEU A 140 32.32 12.72 -6.70
N PRO A 141 32.51 11.42 -6.76
CA PRO A 141 31.83 10.42 -7.60
C PRO A 141 30.44 10.05 -7.08
N ILE A 142 29.54 9.57 -7.96
CA ILE A 142 28.25 8.97 -7.58
C ILE A 142 28.40 7.46 -7.62
N ASP A 143 28.19 6.81 -6.50
CA ASP A 143 28.35 5.36 -6.33
C ASP A 143 27.06 4.63 -6.69
N SER A 144 25.92 5.14 -6.26
CA SER A 144 24.60 4.54 -6.49
C SER A 144 23.47 5.58 -6.50
N ILE A 145 22.34 5.17 -7.08
CA ILE A 145 21.09 5.91 -7.15
C ILE A 145 20.01 5.03 -6.56
N HIS A 146 19.34 5.49 -5.54
CA HIS A 146 18.30 4.78 -4.82
C HIS A 146 16.93 5.38 -5.14
N LEU A 147 16.01 4.55 -5.59
CA LEU A 147 14.65 4.92 -5.97
C LEU A 147 13.66 4.24 -5.05
N SER A 148 12.85 5.03 -4.34
CA SER A 148 11.81 4.54 -3.45
C SER A 148 10.43 5.00 -3.93
N LEU A 149 9.46 4.07 -3.95
CA LEU A 149 8.07 4.32 -4.27
C LEU A 149 7.22 4.41 -3.02
N HIS A 150 6.25 5.32 -3.04
CA HIS A 150 5.29 5.45 -1.96
C HIS A 150 4.15 4.44 -2.11
N GLY A 151 3.81 3.78 -1.00
CA GLY A 151 2.61 2.96 -0.85
C GLY A 151 2.17 2.97 0.60
N VAL A 152 0.87 2.97 0.85
CA VAL A 152 0.31 2.94 2.20
C VAL A 152 0.15 1.50 2.68
N PHE A 153 -0.47 0.66 1.86
CA PHE A 153 -0.71 -0.75 2.15
C PHE A 153 0.29 -1.68 1.47
N ARG A 154 0.97 -1.19 0.44
CA ARG A 154 2.00 -1.94 -0.26
C ARG A 154 3.37 -1.33 0.01
N HIS A 155 4.27 -2.15 0.52
CA HIS A 155 5.68 -1.82 0.59
C HIS A 155 6.34 -2.19 -0.73
N TYR A 156 6.97 -1.21 -1.37
CA TYR A 156 7.77 -1.43 -2.57
C TYR A 156 9.25 -1.53 -2.16
N PRO A 157 9.97 -2.55 -2.65
CA PRO A 157 11.40 -2.62 -2.39
C PRO A 157 12.11 -1.43 -3.05
N GLU A 158 13.12 -0.91 -2.38
CA GLU A 158 13.99 0.10 -2.95
C GLU A 158 14.74 -0.47 -4.16
N THR A 159 14.84 0.32 -5.23
CA THR A 159 15.65 -0.03 -6.38
C THR A 159 16.97 0.72 -6.33
N VAL A 160 18.07 0.00 -6.40
CA VAL A 160 19.42 0.55 -6.45
C VAL A 160 19.96 0.42 -7.87
N LEU A 161 20.34 1.56 -8.45
CA LEU A 161 20.96 1.64 -9.78
C LEU A 161 22.43 2.08 -9.63
N VAL A 162 23.32 1.42 -10.35
CA VAL A 162 24.75 1.74 -10.33
C VAL A 162 25.11 2.46 -11.64
N PRO A 163 25.68 3.69 -11.59
CA PRO A 163 26.15 4.40 -12.76
C PRO A 163 27.22 3.62 -13.54
N ALA A 164 27.22 3.75 -14.86
CA ALA A 164 28.26 3.17 -15.69
C ALA A 164 29.66 3.78 -15.45
N HIS A 165 29.70 5.00 -14.95
CA HIS A 165 30.92 5.72 -14.59
C HIS A 165 30.66 6.65 -13.39
N PRO A 166 31.55 6.71 -12.39
CA PRO A 166 31.31 7.47 -11.16
C PRO A 166 31.26 8.99 -11.36
N THR A 167 31.82 9.51 -12.46
CA THR A 167 31.75 10.95 -12.78
C THR A 167 30.49 11.34 -13.55
N HIS A 168 29.62 10.39 -13.89
CA HIS A 168 28.34 10.72 -14.52
C HIS A 168 27.39 11.32 -13.48
N ASN A 169 26.66 12.37 -13.91
CA ASN A 169 25.72 13.09 -13.06
C ASN A 169 24.35 13.33 -13.73
N HIS A 170 24.18 12.81 -14.94
CA HIS A 170 22.89 12.83 -15.65
C HIS A 170 22.50 11.39 -16.01
N PHE A 171 21.32 10.96 -15.51
CA PHE A 171 20.85 9.59 -15.56
C PHE A 171 19.49 9.54 -16.22
N THR A 172 19.33 8.63 -17.19
CA THR A 172 18.04 8.34 -17.81
C THR A 172 17.58 6.98 -17.37
N VAL A 173 16.45 6.92 -16.69
CA VAL A 173 15.87 5.72 -16.11
C VAL A 173 14.57 5.39 -16.84
N ARG A 174 14.47 4.17 -17.36
CA ARG A 174 13.22 3.62 -17.84
C ARG A 174 12.45 3.05 -16.67
N ALA A 175 11.23 3.52 -16.47
CA ALA A 175 10.33 3.01 -15.47
C ALA A 175 9.21 2.20 -16.10
N ARG A 176 8.97 1.00 -15.54
CA ARG A 176 7.81 0.16 -15.85
C ARG A 176 7.06 -0.02 -14.56
N LEU A 177 6.01 0.77 -14.36
CA LEU A 177 5.27 0.78 -13.09
C LEU A 177 4.43 -0.48 -12.87
N GLY A 178 4.20 -1.28 -13.90
CA GLY A 178 3.38 -2.50 -13.77
C GLY A 178 1.98 -2.16 -13.28
N ASN A 179 1.59 -2.80 -12.19
CA ASN A 179 0.36 -2.48 -11.48
C ASN A 179 0.64 -1.69 -10.18
N TYR A 180 1.42 -0.62 -10.27
CA TYR A 180 1.61 0.34 -9.18
C TYR A 180 0.25 0.81 -8.66
N GLY A 181 0.10 0.92 -7.33
CA GLY A 181 -1.17 1.20 -6.69
C GLY A 181 -2.08 -0.02 -6.50
N ALA A 182 -1.75 -1.20 -7.05
CA ALA A 182 -2.46 -2.42 -6.70
C ALA A 182 -1.95 -2.96 -5.35
N VAL A 183 -2.82 -2.98 -4.37
CA VAL A 183 -2.57 -3.67 -3.09
C VAL A 183 -2.74 -5.17 -3.30
N ARG A 184 -2.08 -5.98 -2.49
CA ARG A 184 -2.29 -7.41 -2.45
C ARG A 184 -2.63 -7.86 -1.04
N PHE A 185 -3.84 -8.34 -0.86
CA PHE A 185 -4.24 -9.04 0.36
C PHE A 185 -4.03 -10.55 0.16
N ASP A 186 -3.02 -11.09 0.81
CA ASP A 186 -2.76 -12.52 0.82
C ASP A 186 -3.27 -13.11 2.15
N GLN A 187 -4.50 -13.63 2.14
CA GLN A 187 -5.18 -14.12 3.35
C GLN A 187 -5.23 -13.08 4.48
N ALA A 188 -5.41 -11.80 4.12
CA ALA A 188 -5.47 -10.72 5.12
C ALA A 188 -6.74 -10.84 5.96
N ALA A 189 -6.57 -10.96 7.27
CA ALA A 189 -7.66 -11.12 8.21
C ALA A 189 -8.08 -9.76 8.79
N LEU A 190 -9.37 -9.41 8.63
CA LEU A 190 -10.00 -8.26 9.26
C LEU A 190 -10.89 -8.75 10.40
N GLN A 191 -10.75 -8.17 11.57
CA GLN A 191 -11.61 -8.47 12.71
C GLN A 191 -12.98 -7.82 12.52
N LEU A 192 -14.04 -8.64 12.51
CA LEU A 192 -15.44 -8.17 12.45
C LEU A 192 -15.98 -8.00 13.87
N THR A 193 -16.33 -6.76 14.24
CA THR A 193 -16.94 -6.44 15.53
C THR A 193 -18.20 -5.61 15.30
N GLY A 194 -19.38 -6.22 15.46
CA GLY A 194 -20.65 -5.57 15.16
C GLY A 194 -20.76 -5.13 13.70
N HIS A 195 -20.71 -3.82 13.47
CA HIS A 195 -20.76 -3.21 12.13
C HIS A 195 -19.42 -2.63 11.68
N ALA A 196 -18.33 -2.99 12.32
CA ALA A 196 -16.98 -2.52 11.99
C ALA A 196 -16.06 -3.67 11.58
N LEU A 197 -15.13 -3.35 10.68
CA LEU A 197 -13.99 -4.17 10.28
C LEU A 197 -12.72 -3.46 10.74
N THR A 198 -11.84 -4.17 11.44
CA THR A 198 -10.52 -3.65 11.82
C THR A 198 -9.46 -4.42 11.05
N LEU A 199 -8.64 -3.69 10.31
CA LEU A 199 -7.48 -4.20 9.57
C LEU A 199 -6.20 -3.76 10.29
N THR A 200 -5.37 -4.74 10.66
CA THR A 200 -4.03 -4.51 11.18
C THR A 200 -3.03 -4.89 10.09
N LEU A 201 -2.16 -3.96 9.72
CA LEU A 201 -1.13 -4.23 8.72
C LEU A 201 0.06 -4.98 9.33
N PRO A 202 0.64 -5.97 8.63
CA PRO A 202 1.77 -6.75 9.16
C PRO A 202 3.01 -5.93 9.52
N HIS A 203 3.14 -4.74 8.90
CA HIS A 203 4.33 -3.88 9.04
C HIS A 203 4.03 -2.52 9.70
N ALA A 204 2.81 -2.32 10.20
CA ALA A 204 2.42 -1.09 10.87
C ALA A 204 1.78 -1.40 12.23
N THR A 205 2.08 -0.58 13.22
CA THR A 205 1.39 -0.61 14.52
C THR A 205 0.00 0.04 14.46
N GLN A 206 -0.35 0.60 13.31
CA GLN A 206 -1.61 1.30 13.12
C GLN A 206 -2.73 0.33 12.73
N GLU A 207 -3.84 0.45 13.42
CA GLU A 207 -5.09 -0.22 13.09
C GLU A 207 -5.98 0.69 12.26
N PHE A 208 -6.58 0.14 11.21
CA PHE A 208 -7.53 0.83 10.34
C PHE A 208 -8.94 0.31 10.62
N THR A 209 -9.78 1.18 11.17
CA THR A 209 -11.17 0.83 11.48
C THR A 209 -12.11 1.31 10.39
N TYR A 210 -12.84 0.39 9.80
CA TYR A 210 -13.84 0.62 8.77
C TYR A 210 -15.24 0.39 9.33
N VAL A 211 -16.12 1.38 9.24
CA VAL A 211 -17.49 1.29 9.72
C VAL A 211 -18.46 1.11 8.55
N ARG A 212 -19.41 0.21 8.71
CA ARG A 212 -20.42 -0.10 7.71
C ARG A 212 -21.29 1.12 7.42
N ARG A 213 -21.37 1.50 6.15
CA ARG A 213 -22.26 2.56 5.68
C ARG A 213 -23.71 2.08 5.81
N GLN A 214 -24.51 2.79 6.58
CA GLN A 214 -25.95 2.58 6.57
C GLN A 214 -26.51 3.08 5.23
N LYS A 215 -27.39 2.29 4.61
CA LYS A 215 -28.16 2.82 3.47
C LYS A 215 -28.99 3.99 4.02
N ALA A 216 -28.88 5.14 3.37
CA ALA A 216 -29.82 6.21 3.61
C ALA A 216 -31.25 5.67 3.32
N PRO A 217 -32.24 6.03 4.15
CA PRO A 217 -33.62 5.59 3.99
C PRO A 217 -34.21 6.03 2.64
#